data_4acfa80a7b08b3f12d3e2aab364ba47d
#
_entry.id   4acfa80a7b08b3f12d3e2aab364ba47d
#
_cell.length_a   1.000
_cell.length_b   1.000
_cell.length_c   1.000
_cell.angle_alpha   90.00
_cell.angle_beta   90.00
_cell.angle_gamma   90.00
#
_symmetry.space_group_name_H-M   'P 1'
#
loop_
_entity.id
_entity.type
_entity.pdbx_description
1 polymer ?
#
loop_
_entity_poly.entity_id
_entity_poly.type
_entity_poly.pdbx_seq_one_letter_code
_entity_poly.pdbx_strand_id
1 'polypeptide(L)'
;DNPGWNNHVELGKWADIFIVAPATSNTISAMVNAKCDNILIATYLSCTAKVYVVPAMDLDMMNHSANQSNLKELKSLVKKVLPVGQGFLASGLYGKGRMLEPDEIIKFIEQDTLENLPLFKKNILVTAGPTFEPIDPVRFIGNHSSGKMGFALAEEAAKLGAEVTLITGPTSVSTTHN
;
A
#
# COMPACT_ATOMS: atom_id res chain seq x y z
N ASP A 1 -15.68 27.25 -20.04
CA ASP A 1 -14.59 26.74 -19.20
C ASP A 1 -14.48 27.63 -17.97
N ASN A 2 -14.94 27.14 -16.82
CA ASN A 2 -14.88 27.88 -15.56
C ASN A 2 -13.59 27.45 -14.82
N PRO A 3 -12.52 28.26 -14.85
CA PRO A 3 -11.20 27.85 -14.33
C PRO A 3 -11.15 27.93 -12.80
N GLY A 4 -11.99 27.19 -12.09
CA GLY A 4 -12.04 27.19 -10.63
C GLY A 4 -12.98 26.18 -10.01
N TRP A 5 -13.70 25.42 -10.80
CA TRP A 5 -14.60 24.38 -10.26
C TRP A 5 -13.88 23.04 -10.18
N ASN A 6 -13.48 22.64 -8.98
CA ASN A 6 -12.99 21.28 -8.74
C ASN A 6 -14.20 20.34 -8.60
N ASN A 7 -14.41 19.51 -9.60
CA ASN A 7 -15.49 18.53 -9.59
C ASN A 7 -15.09 17.36 -8.67
N HIS A 8 -15.73 17.26 -7.50
CA HIS A 8 -15.48 16.22 -6.53
C HIS A 8 -15.70 14.80 -7.08
N VAL A 9 -16.62 14.65 -8.05
CA VAL A 9 -16.88 13.36 -8.71
C VAL A 9 -15.73 12.95 -9.60
N GLU A 10 -15.15 13.89 -10.34
CA GLU A 10 -13.98 13.64 -11.19
C GLU A 10 -12.75 13.31 -10.34
N LEU A 11 -12.53 14.05 -9.25
CA LEU A 11 -11.45 13.76 -8.29
C LEU A 11 -11.61 12.37 -7.69
N GLY A 12 -12.83 12.01 -7.27
CA GLY A 12 -13.13 10.70 -6.70
C GLY A 12 -12.96 9.53 -7.68
N LYS A 13 -13.15 9.76 -8.98
CA LYS A 13 -12.94 8.76 -10.03
C LYS A 13 -11.48 8.68 -10.50
N TRP A 14 -10.77 9.81 -10.46
CA TRP A 14 -9.39 9.90 -10.89
C TRP A 14 -8.41 9.24 -9.91
N ALA A 15 -8.72 9.27 -8.61
CA ALA A 15 -7.84 8.77 -7.59
C ALA A 15 -7.82 7.23 -7.55
N ASP A 16 -6.65 6.62 -7.52
CA ASP A 16 -6.44 5.20 -7.21
C ASP A 16 -6.36 4.97 -5.70
N ILE A 17 -5.83 5.95 -4.98
CA ILE A 17 -5.71 5.96 -3.52
C ILE A 17 -6.13 7.33 -3.02
N PHE A 18 -7.00 7.38 -2.02
CA PHE A 18 -7.40 8.61 -1.36
C PHE A 18 -6.92 8.61 0.10
N ILE A 19 -6.03 9.54 0.44
CA ILE A 19 -5.46 9.67 1.77
C ILE A 19 -6.03 10.92 2.44
N VAL A 20 -6.67 10.75 3.59
CA VAL A 20 -7.15 11.85 4.42
C VAL A 20 -6.17 12.05 5.58
N ALA A 21 -5.26 13.00 5.43
CA ALA A 21 -4.18 13.27 6.39
C ALA A 21 -3.92 14.79 6.55
N PRO A 22 -4.11 15.36 7.73
CA PRO A 22 -4.68 14.76 8.92
C PRO A 22 -6.21 14.62 8.86
N ALA A 23 -6.75 13.60 9.53
CA ALA A 23 -8.17 13.48 9.79
C ALA A 23 -8.47 13.90 11.23
N THR A 24 -9.04 15.09 11.40
CA THR A 24 -9.46 15.62 12.71
C THR A 24 -10.74 14.95 13.18
N SER A 25 -11.09 15.14 14.46
CA SER A 25 -12.35 14.68 15.03
C SER A 25 -13.56 15.13 14.21
N ASN A 26 -13.58 16.39 13.74
CA ASN A 26 -14.65 16.92 12.88
C ASN A 26 -14.72 16.19 11.54
N THR A 27 -13.56 15.99 10.88
CA THR A 27 -13.49 15.25 9.60
C THR A 27 -13.98 13.82 9.76
N ILE A 28 -13.54 13.10 10.79
CA ILE A 28 -13.94 11.73 11.08
C ILE A 28 -15.44 11.65 11.31
N SER A 29 -15.99 12.56 12.14
CA SER A 29 -17.43 12.63 12.39
C SER A 29 -18.22 12.92 11.11
N ALA A 30 -17.75 13.82 10.26
CA ALA A 30 -18.39 14.13 8.99
C ALA A 30 -18.35 12.96 8.01
N MET A 31 -17.24 12.21 7.96
CA MET A 31 -17.13 11.00 7.13
C MET A 31 -18.10 9.91 7.56
N VAL A 32 -18.19 9.64 8.86
CA VAL A 32 -19.10 8.62 9.44
C VAL A 32 -20.56 8.96 9.18
N ASN A 33 -20.92 10.24 9.38
CA ASN A 33 -22.32 10.68 9.28
C ASN A 33 -22.70 11.20 7.87
N ALA A 34 -21.81 11.06 6.88
CA ALA A 34 -22.01 11.58 5.51
C ALA A 34 -22.38 13.08 5.49
N LYS A 35 -21.84 13.87 6.41
CA LYS A 35 -22.12 15.31 6.50
C LYS A 35 -21.32 16.06 5.44
N CYS A 36 -21.92 16.19 4.25
CA CYS A 36 -21.29 16.72 3.05
C CYS A 36 -21.35 18.26 3.02
N ASP A 37 -20.54 18.92 3.82
CA ASP A 37 -20.45 20.39 3.88
C ASP A 37 -19.18 20.99 3.27
N ASN A 38 -18.31 20.16 2.72
CA ASN A 38 -17.07 20.58 2.08
C ASN A 38 -16.64 19.59 0.98
N ILE A 39 -15.68 20.02 0.15
CA ILE A 39 -15.19 19.24 -1.00
C ILE A 39 -14.52 17.92 -0.60
N LEU A 40 -13.85 17.86 0.57
CA LEU A 40 -13.22 16.63 1.05
C LEU A 40 -14.27 15.53 1.24
N ILE A 41 -15.35 15.84 1.96
CA ILE A 41 -16.42 14.86 2.23
C ILE A 41 -17.20 14.54 0.95
N ALA A 42 -17.45 15.54 0.08
CA ALA A 42 -18.07 15.31 -1.21
C ALA A 42 -17.24 14.33 -2.08
N THR A 43 -15.92 14.52 -2.12
CA THR A 43 -15.00 13.63 -2.84
C THR A 43 -14.98 12.25 -2.20
N TYR A 44 -14.91 12.16 -0.87
CA TYR A 44 -14.95 10.88 -0.15
C TYR A 44 -16.21 10.07 -0.47
N LEU A 45 -17.38 10.71 -0.45
CA LEU A 45 -18.65 10.04 -0.72
C LEU A 45 -18.85 9.62 -2.19
N SER A 46 -18.11 10.23 -3.11
CA SER A 46 -18.11 9.87 -4.54
C SER A 46 -16.92 9.03 -4.98
N CYS A 47 -15.99 8.75 -4.06
CA CYS A 47 -14.73 8.07 -4.37
C CYS A 47 -14.91 6.56 -4.45
N THR A 48 -14.34 5.95 -5.51
CA THR A 48 -14.28 4.49 -5.69
C THR A 48 -12.91 3.91 -5.31
N ALA A 49 -11.95 4.78 -5.01
CA ALA A 49 -10.59 4.41 -4.64
C ALA A 49 -10.50 3.81 -3.22
N LYS A 50 -9.35 3.23 -2.92
CA LYS A 50 -9.03 2.80 -1.55
C LYS A 50 -8.80 4.03 -0.67
N VAL A 51 -9.60 4.19 0.39
CA VAL A 51 -9.49 5.32 1.31
C VAL A 51 -8.68 4.94 2.54
N TYR A 52 -7.64 5.72 2.82
CA TYR A 52 -6.81 5.63 4.02
C TYR A 52 -7.02 6.88 4.87
N VAL A 53 -7.27 6.70 6.14
CA VAL A 53 -7.52 7.80 7.06
C VAL A 53 -6.44 7.85 8.14
N VAL A 54 -5.82 9.01 8.31
CA VAL A 54 -4.74 9.24 9.27
C VAL A 54 -5.24 10.18 10.37
N PRO A 55 -5.71 9.64 11.51
CA PRO A 55 -6.29 10.45 12.56
C PRO A 55 -5.25 11.37 13.21
N ALA A 56 -5.69 12.57 13.59
CA ALA A 56 -4.91 13.51 14.40
C ALA A 56 -5.85 14.35 15.26
N MET A 57 -5.69 14.27 16.57
CA MET A 57 -6.44 15.07 17.54
C MET A 57 -5.77 15.03 18.91
N ASP A 58 -6.16 15.95 19.79
CA ASP A 58 -5.63 15.99 21.14
C ASP A 58 -5.97 14.73 21.95
N LEU A 59 -5.18 14.45 22.99
CA LEU A 59 -5.26 13.25 23.81
C LEU A 59 -6.66 13.04 24.40
N ASP A 60 -7.24 14.09 25.00
CA ASP A 60 -8.56 14.00 25.60
C ASP A 60 -9.66 13.79 24.54
N MET A 61 -9.52 14.41 23.38
CA MET A 61 -10.40 14.18 22.24
C MET A 61 -10.28 12.76 21.71
N MET A 62 -9.06 12.22 21.63
CA MET A 62 -8.81 10.84 21.20
C MET A 62 -9.49 9.85 22.14
N ASN A 63 -9.44 10.07 23.44
CA ASN A 63 -10.01 9.19 24.45
C ASN A 63 -11.53 9.39 24.66
N HIS A 64 -12.11 10.44 24.11
CA HIS A 64 -13.54 10.72 24.27
C HIS A 64 -14.40 9.64 23.60
N SER A 65 -15.41 9.14 24.31
CA SER A 65 -16.25 8.03 23.88
C SER A 65 -16.88 8.22 22.48
N ALA A 66 -17.31 9.44 22.16
CA ALA A 66 -17.89 9.75 20.84
C ALA A 66 -16.84 9.59 19.72
N ASN A 67 -15.61 10.05 19.93
CA ASN A 67 -14.53 9.89 18.95
C ASN A 67 -14.09 8.43 18.80
N GLN A 68 -14.06 7.66 19.89
CA GLN A 68 -13.78 6.23 19.84
C GLN A 68 -14.90 5.47 19.07
N SER A 69 -16.18 5.85 19.27
CA SER A 69 -17.29 5.29 18.51
C SER A 69 -17.16 5.61 17.02
N ASN A 70 -16.89 6.87 16.67
CA ASN A 70 -16.70 7.29 15.28
C ASN A 70 -15.50 6.58 14.63
N LEU A 71 -14.38 6.42 15.33
CA LEU A 71 -13.21 5.68 14.83
C LEU A 71 -13.52 4.20 14.60
N LYS A 72 -14.31 3.59 15.49
CA LYS A 72 -14.75 2.20 15.33
C LYS A 72 -15.65 2.04 14.10
N GLU A 73 -16.60 2.92 13.90
CA GLU A 73 -17.51 2.91 12.76
C GLU A 73 -16.76 3.20 11.46
N LEU A 74 -15.88 4.21 11.44
CA LEU A 74 -15.07 4.55 10.29
C LEU A 74 -14.26 3.36 9.77
N LYS A 75 -13.74 2.49 10.65
CA LYS A 75 -13.01 1.27 10.26
C LYS A 75 -13.83 0.28 9.43
N SER A 76 -15.15 0.35 9.50
CA SER A 76 -16.04 -0.47 8.65
C SER A 76 -16.37 0.19 7.31
N LEU A 77 -16.16 1.51 7.19
CA LEU A 77 -16.53 2.30 6.02
C LEU A 77 -15.36 2.53 5.05
N VAL A 78 -14.12 2.54 5.56
CA VAL A 78 -12.92 2.83 4.76
C VAL A 78 -11.98 1.64 4.69
N LYS A 79 -11.04 1.66 3.74
CA LYS A 79 -10.05 0.59 3.58
C LYS A 79 -9.21 0.41 4.85
N LYS A 80 -8.63 1.48 5.35
CA LYS A 80 -7.82 1.47 6.58
C LYS A 80 -7.91 2.80 7.34
N VAL A 81 -8.00 2.70 8.66
CA VAL A 81 -7.70 3.80 9.58
C VAL A 81 -6.35 3.51 10.19
N LEU A 82 -5.37 4.38 9.92
CA LEU A 82 -4.01 4.23 10.41
C LEU A 82 -3.95 4.46 11.93
N PRO A 83 -2.96 3.89 12.62
CA PRO A 83 -2.73 4.21 14.02
C PRO A 83 -2.32 5.67 14.19
N VAL A 84 -2.47 6.20 15.39
CA VAL A 84 -1.94 7.51 15.75
C VAL A 84 -0.52 7.37 16.30
N GLY A 85 0.32 8.33 15.99
CA GLY A 85 1.64 8.47 16.57
C GLY A 85 1.61 8.96 18.03
N GLN A 86 2.74 8.89 18.69
CA GLN A 86 2.97 9.43 20.01
C GLN A 86 3.95 10.60 19.92
N GLY A 87 3.65 11.71 20.58
CA GLY A 87 4.48 12.90 20.55
C GLY A 87 3.83 14.10 21.20
N PHE A 88 4.45 15.28 21.01
CA PHE A 88 3.84 16.54 21.43
C PHE A 88 2.64 16.87 20.54
N LEU A 89 1.55 17.24 21.18
CA LEU A 89 0.30 17.64 20.56
C LEU A 89 0.19 19.16 20.48
N ALA A 90 -0.79 19.69 19.74
CA ALA A 90 -0.98 21.13 19.60
C ALA A 90 -1.28 21.84 20.94
N SER A 91 -1.83 21.12 21.91
CA SER A 91 -2.06 21.60 23.28
C SER A 91 -0.77 21.71 24.13
N GLY A 92 0.37 21.21 23.63
CA GLY A 92 1.61 21.06 24.38
C GLY A 92 1.68 19.80 25.26
N LEU A 93 0.63 19.01 25.31
CA LEU A 93 0.65 17.71 25.97
C LEU A 93 1.46 16.69 25.17
N TYR A 94 2.05 15.72 25.86
CA TYR A 94 2.73 14.59 25.23
C TYR A 94 1.85 13.34 25.35
N GLY A 95 1.52 12.72 24.21
CA GLY A 95 0.64 11.56 24.24
C GLY A 95 0.32 10.98 22.87
N LYS A 96 -0.62 10.04 22.86
CA LYS A 96 -1.18 9.45 21.63
C LYS A 96 -2.21 10.41 21.03
N GLY A 97 -2.10 10.66 19.71
CA GLY A 97 -3.03 11.55 19.00
C GLY A 97 -2.37 12.33 17.88
N ARG A 98 -1.04 12.31 17.82
CA ARG A 98 -0.26 12.91 16.72
C ARG A 98 -0.48 12.12 15.43
N MET A 99 -0.57 12.82 14.30
CA MET A 99 -0.52 12.21 12.98
C MET A 99 0.79 11.45 12.81
N LEU A 100 0.76 10.29 12.17
CA LEU A 100 1.99 9.61 11.74
C LEU A 100 2.82 10.52 10.83
N GLU A 101 4.13 10.36 10.86
CA GLU A 101 5.02 11.06 9.93
C GLU A 101 4.77 10.59 8.49
N PRO A 102 4.96 11.46 7.48
CA PRO A 102 4.65 11.13 6.08
C PRO A 102 5.28 9.82 5.60
N ASP A 103 6.54 9.58 5.96
CA ASP A 103 7.25 8.35 5.58
C ASP A 103 6.61 7.09 6.18
N GLU A 104 6.09 7.18 7.41
CA GLU A 104 5.39 6.07 8.06
C GLU A 104 4.04 5.80 7.38
N ILE A 105 3.34 6.86 6.96
CA ILE A 105 2.06 6.75 6.23
C ILE A 105 2.30 6.02 4.90
N ILE A 106 3.32 6.43 4.13
CA ILE A 106 3.63 5.80 2.85
C ILE A 106 4.03 4.34 3.04
N LYS A 107 4.94 4.04 3.98
CA LYS A 107 5.32 2.65 4.30
C LYS A 107 4.13 1.77 4.67
N PHE A 108 3.17 2.33 5.44
CA PHE A 108 1.95 1.60 5.80
C PHE A 108 1.11 1.26 4.57
N ILE A 109 0.95 2.21 3.63
CA ILE A 109 0.18 2.02 2.39
C ILE A 109 0.88 1.02 1.46
N GLU A 110 2.21 1.12 1.34
CA GLU A 110 3.02 0.15 0.57
C GLU A 110 2.85 -1.26 1.12
N GLN A 111 2.97 -1.43 2.44
CA GLN A 111 2.78 -2.72 3.10
C GLN A 111 1.37 -3.28 2.89
N ASP A 112 0.32 -2.45 3.08
CA ASP A 112 -1.07 -2.88 2.82
C ASP A 112 -1.28 -3.23 1.34
N THR A 113 -0.60 -2.57 0.43
CA THR A 113 -0.65 -2.87 -1.01
C THR A 113 0.02 -4.20 -1.31
N LEU A 114 1.21 -4.43 -0.75
CA LEU A 114 1.93 -5.70 -0.89
C LEU A 114 1.14 -6.87 -0.33
N GLU A 115 0.54 -6.72 0.86
CA GLU A 115 -0.27 -7.76 1.51
C GLU A 115 -1.50 -8.19 0.69
N ASN A 116 -1.96 -7.33 -0.22
CA ASN A 116 -3.09 -7.62 -1.12
C ASN A 116 -2.65 -8.22 -2.48
N LEU A 117 -1.36 -8.41 -2.72
CA LEU A 117 -0.88 -9.05 -3.94
C LEU A 117 -1.18 -10.56 -3.94
N PRO A 118 -1.48 -11.16 -5.11
CA PRO A 118 -1.93 -12.55 -5.19
C PRO A 118 -0.95 -13.59 -4.66
N LEU A 119 0.35 -13.29 -4.73
CA LEU A 119 1.41 -14.20 -4.33
C LEU A 119 2.15 -13.74 -3.07
N PHE A 120 1.58 -12.80 -2.31
CA PHE A 120 2.19 -12.31 -1.06
C PHE A 120 2.52 -13.46 -0.11
N LYS A 121 3.76 -13.45 0.39
CA LYS A 121 4.31 -14.52 1.27
C LYS A 121 4.29 -15.93 0.67
N LYS A 122 4.21 -16.07 -0.66
CA LYS A 122 4.42 -17.36 -1.30
C LYS A 122 5.89 -17.51 -1.67
N ASN A 123 6.49 -18.62 -1.24
CA ASN A 123 7.83 -19.01 -1.66
C ASN A 123 7.73 -19.72 -3.01
N ILE A 124 8.40 -19.18 -4.02
CA ILE A 124 8.41 -19.72 -5.37
C ILE A 124 9.84 -20.08 -5.77
N LEU A 125 10.05 -21.32 -6.14
CA LEU A 125 11.30 -21.80 -6.71
C LEU A 125 11.16 -21.90 -8.21
N VAL A 126 12.03 -21.20 -8.94
CA VAL A 126 12.09 -21.22 -10.39
C VAL A 126 13.44 -21.76 -10.83
N THR A 127 13.46 -22.66 -11.81
CA THR A 127 14.69 -23.10 -12.47
C THR A 127 14.75 -22.51 -13.88
N ALA A 128 15.91 -21.99 -14.27
CA ALA A 128 16.10 -21.34 -15.57
C ALA A 128 17.48 -21.62 -16.14
N GLY A 129 17.62 -21.38 -17.44
CA GLY A 129 18.90 -21.54 -18.14
C GLY A 129 19.19 -22.97 -18.59
N PRO A 130 20.36 -23.18 -19.18
CA PRO A 130 20.81 -24.48 -19.65
C PRO A 130 21.29 -25.38 -18.50
N THR A 131 21.21 -26.67 -18.72
CA THR A 131 21.85 -27.70 -17.90
C THR A 131 22.96 -28.37 -18.70
N PHE A 132 24.05 -28.74 -18.01
CA PHE A 132 25.19 -29.41 -18.59
C PHE A 132 25.52 -30.67 -17.81
N GLU A 133 25.60 -31.78 -18.51
CA GLU A 133 26.02 -33.10 -17.97
C GLU A 133 27.43 -33.42 -18.49
N PRO A 134 28.47 -33.50 -17.66
CA PRO A 134 29.81 -33.78 -18.12
C PRO A 134 29.93 -35.23 -18.61
N ILE A 135 30.54 -35.40 -19.79
CA ILE A 135 30.92 -36.72 -20.33
C ILE A 135 32.34 -37.04 -19.85
N ASP A 136 33.25 -36.07 -19.94
CA ASP A 136 34.61 -36.12 -19.51
C ASP A 136 35.10 -34.71 -19.13
N PRO A 137 36.37 -34.49 -18.71
CA PRO A 137 36.86 -33.16 -18.32
C PRO A 137 36.76 -32.06 -19.40
N VAL A 138 36.48 -32.44 -20.66
CA VAL A 138 36.46 -31.51 -21.79
C VAL A 138 35.07 -31.40 -22.44
N ARG A 139 34.30 -32.48 -22.44
CA ARG A 139 33.04 -32.59 -23.19
C ARG A 139 31.85 -32.69 -22.23
N PHE A 140 30.74 -32.13 -22.67
CA PHE A 140 29.47 -32.22 -21.94
C PHE A 140 28.30 -32.35 -22.92
N ILE A 141 27.18 -32.87 -22.43
CA ILE A 141 25.86 -32.78 -23.08
C ILE A 141 25.12 -31.62 -22.44
N GLY A 142 24.54 -30.72 -23.21
CA GLY A 142 23.78 -29.59 -22.72
C GLY A 142 22.61 -29.26 -23.64
N ASN A 143 21.76 -28.34 -23.18
CA ASN A 143 20.68 -27.79 -23.98
C ASN A 143 20.94 -26.31 -24.32
N HIS A 144 20.26 -25.79 -25.33
CA HIS A 144 20.38 -24.41 -25.80
C HIS A 144 19.43 -23.43 -25.09
N SER A 145 19.00 -23.72 -23.85
CA SER A 145 18.12 -22.83 -23.12
C SER A 145 18.81 -21.50 -22.82
N SER A 146 18.19 -20.39 -23.19
CA SER A 146 18.67 -19.05 -22.82
C SER A 146 18.27 -18.62 -21.41
N GLY A 147 17.35 -19.34 -20.77
CA GLY A 147 16.81 -18.96 -19.47
C GLY A 147 15.72 -17.89 -19.49
N LYS A 148 15.50 -17.17 -20.60
CA LYS A 148 14.60 -16.00 -20.69
C LYS A 148 13.23 -16.23 -20.08
N MET A 149 12.61 -17.38 -20.33
CA MET A 149 11.26 -17.68 -19.81
C MET A 149 11.27 -17.83 -18.29
N GLY A 150 12.25 -18.55 -17.72
CA GLY A 150 12.34 -18.72 -16.27
C GLY A 150 12.63 -17.40 -15.55
N PHE A 151 13.52 -16.56 -16.10
CA PHE A 151 13.75 -15.21 -15.56
C PHE A 151 12.48 -14.36 -15.61
N ALA A 152 11.75 -14.33 -16.73
CA ALA A 152 10.49 -13.60 -16.84
C ALA A 152 9.43 -14.09 -15.84
N LEU A 153 9.33 -15.42 -15.63
CA LEU A 153 8.42 -15.97 -14.62
C LEU A 153 8.81 -15.56 -13.21
N ALA A 154 10.10 -15.58 -12.89
CA ALA A 154 10.61 -15.17 -11.59
C ALA A 154 10.33 -13.68 -11.32
N GLU A 155 10.60 -12.82 -12.30
CA GLU A 155 10.30 -11.38 -12.18
C GLU A 155 8.80 -11.10 -12.03
N GLU A 156 7.95 -11.77 -12.79
CA GLU A 156 6.50 -11.58 -12.69
C GLU A 156 5.95 -12.10 -11.35
N ALA A 157 6.46 -13.24 -10.88
CA ALA A 157 6.11 -13.74 -9.54
C ALA A 157 6.53 -12.77 -8.42
N ALA A 158 7.71 -12.18 -8.52
CA ALA A 158 8.18 -11.17 -7.56
C ALA A 158 7.30 -9.91 -7.57
N LYS A 159 6.91 -9.40 -8.74
CA LYS A 159 5.95 -8.27 -8.86
C LYS A 159 4.60 -8.57 -8.22
N LEU A 160 4.18 -9.83 -8.23
CA LEU A 160 2.95 -10.29 -7.59
C LEU A 160 3.11 -10.58 -6.09
N GLY A 161 4.27 -10.23 -5.50
CA GLY A 161 4.53 -10.28 -4.05
C GLY A 161 5.13 -11.58 -3.54
N ALA A 162 5.59 -12.47 -4.42
CA ALA A 162 6.24 -13.71 -4.01
C ALA A 162 7.69 -13.47 -3.54
N GLU A 163 8.13 -14.32 -2.62
CA GLU A 163 9.56 -14.54 -2.32
C GLU A 163 10.10 -15.57 -3.32
N VAL A 164 10.93 -15.12 -4.27
CA VAL A 164 11.37 -15.96 -5.38
C VAL A 164 12.83 -16.39 -5.21
N THR A 165 13.05 -17.69 -5.25
CA THR A 165 14.39 -18.27 -5.39
C THR A 165 14.58 -18.72 -6.84
N LEU A 166 15.55 -18.15 -7.54
CA LEU A 166 15.89 -18.51 -8.92
C LEU A 166 17.18 -19.32 -8.96
N ILE A 167 17.08 -20.56 -9.43
CA ILE A 167 18.24 -21.42 -9.70
C ILE A 167 18.50 -21.35 -11.19
N THR A 168 19.71 -20.91 -11.57
CA THR A 168 20.04 -20.77 -12.99
C THR A 168 21.34 -21.48 -13.37
N GLY A 169 21.35 -22.08 -14.55
CA GLY A 169 22.56 -22.47 -15.24
C GLY A 169 23.29 -21.24 -15.83
N PRO A 170 24.42 -21.46 -16.50
CA PRO A 170 25.18 -20.39 -17.16
C PRO A 170 24.32 -19.68 -18.22
N THR A 171 24.09 -18.38 -18.03
CA THR A 171 23.28 -17.56 -18.94
C THR A 171 23.79 -16.11 -18.94
N SER A 172 23.50 -15.40 -20.03
CA SER A 172 23.74 -13.97 -20.15
C SER A 172 22.56 -13.12 -19.70
N VAL A 173 21.44 -13.76 -19.29
CA VAL A 173 20.27 -13.06 -18.78
C VAL A 173 20.53 -12.68 -17.33
N SER A 174 20.22 -11.45 -16.96
CA SER A 174 20.27 -10.94 -15.59
C SER A 174 18.88 -10.50 -15.15
N THR A 175 18.61 -10.57 -13.85
CA THR A 175 17.37 -10.01 -13.24
C THR A 175 17.60 -8.55 -12.86
N THR A 176 16.52 -7.78 -12.88
CA THR A 176 16.49 -6.39 -12.38
C THR A 176 16.17 -6.33 -10.87
N HIS A 177 15.81 -7.44 -10.26
CA HIS A 177 15.54 -7.57 -8.83
C HIS A 177 16.67 -8.34 -8.15
N ASN A 178 17.10 -7.84 -6.98
CA ASN A 178 18.07 -8.50 -6.09
C ASN A 178 17.38 -9.49 -5.18
#